data_4740cd39737414d5543f3b2500fb3dca
#
_entry.id   4740cd39737414d5543f3b2500fb3dca
#
_cell.length_a   1.000
_cell.length_b   1.000
_cell.length_c   1.000
_cell.angle_alpha   90.00
_cell.angle_beta   90.00
_cell.angle_gamma   90.00
#
_symmetry.space_group_name_H-M   'P 1'
#
loop_
_entity.id
_entity.type
_entity.pdbx_description
1 polymer ?
#
loop_
_entity_poly.entity_id
_entity_poly.type
_entity_poly.pdbx_seq_one_letter_code
_entity_poly.pdbx_strand_id
1 'polypeptide(L)'
;EHGLASDAAETMLRGFDRNPTLDAVVALRGEELAVGIERAATFLATSSRTFGQIRAVYACGGGSRIPGLVPWLADRLRLPVQHANPLARLTVREGAMEFLVMDEVAPLLMLPVGLALRQAA
;
A
#
# COMPACT_ATOMS: atom_id res chain seq x y z
N GLU A 1 -16.22 13.75 0.38
CA GLU A 1 -17.20 14.70 -0.19
C GLU A 1 -18.51 14.01 -0.64
N HIS A 2 -18.84 12.87 -0.08
CA HIS A 2 -20.08 12.14 -0.40
C HIS A 2 -21.16 12.30 0.69
N GLY A 3 -21.07 13.36 1.51
CA GLY A 3 -22.06 13.68 2.56
C GLY A 3 -22.08 12.71 3.73
N LEU A 4 -21.05 11.87 3.87
CA LEU A 4 -20.92 10.96 4.99
C LEU A 4 -20.36 11.69 6.22
N ALA A 5 -20.87 11.35 7.40
CA ALA A 5 -20.26 11.76 8.66
C ALA A 5 -18.85 11.19 8.77
N SER A 6 -17.92 11.91 9.41
CA SER A 6 -16.52 11.52 9.54
C SER A 6 -16.35 10.11 10.13
N ASP A 7 -17.14 9.80 11.14
CA ASP A 7 -17.12 8.51 11.85
C ASP A 7 -17.54 7.33 10.95
N ALA A 8 -18.57 7.56 10.11
CA ALA A 8 -19.03 6.56 9.16
C ALA A 8 -17.97 6.30 8.07
N ALA A 9 -17.33 7.37 7.58
CA ALA A 9 -16.26 7.26 6.60
C ALA A 9 -15.04 6.52 7.19
N GLU A 10 -14.67 6.78 8.44
CA GLU A 10 -13.57 6.08 9.11
C GLU A 10 -13.87 4.60 9.32
N THR A 11 -15.09 4.26 9.72
CA THR A 11 -15.54 2.87 9.89
C THR A 11 -15.46 2.09 8.57
N MET A 12 -15.88 2.70 7.45
CA MET A 12 -15.75 2.10 6.12
C MET A 12 -14.29 1.89 5.71
N LEU A 13 -13.43 2.87 5.98
CA LEU A 13 -12.00 2.78 5.64
C LEU A 13 -11.26 1.72 6.47
N ARG A 14 -11.77 1.39 7.65
CA ARG A 14 -11.23 0.29 8.47
C ARG A 14 -11.74 -1.09 8.05
N GLY A 15 -12.64 -1.17 7.07
CA GLY A 15 -13.12 -2.43 6.52
C GLY A 15 -14.23 -3.11 7.32
N PHE A 16 -14.87 -2.40 8.25
CA PHE A 16 -15.98 -2.93 9.03
C PHE A 16 -17.30 -2.99 8.25
N ASP A 17 -17.44 -2.12 7.21
CA ASP A 17 -18.62 -2.10 6.34
C ASP A 17 -18.23 -2.05 4.86
N ARG A 18 -18.70 -3.02 4.08
CA ARG A 18 -18.66 -2.94 2.62
C ARG A 18 -19.76 -2.01 2.13
N ASN A 19 -19.38 -0.94 1.46
CA ASN A 19 -20.32 0.03 0.93
C ASN A 19 -19.99 0.31 -0.54
N PRO A 20 -21.00 0.29 -1.45
CA PRO A 20 -20.82 0.66 -2.86
C PRO A 20 -20.15 2.01 -3.07
N THR A 21 -20.35 2.95 -2.14
CA THR A 21 -19.69 4.25 -2.16
C THR A 21 -18.18 4.13 -1.99
N LEU A 22 -17.71 3.22 -1.12
CA LEU A 22 -16.28 2.97 -0.95
C LEU A 22 -15.67 2.39 -2.23
N ASP A 23 -16.35 1.44 -2.86
CA ASP A 23 -15.87 0.82 -4.10
C ASP A 23 -15.77 1.87 -5.23
N ALA A 24 -16.74 2.79 -5.32
CA ALA A 24 -16.69 3.88 -6.29
C ALA A 24 -15.54 4.87 -6.00
N VAL A 25 -15.28 5.19 -4.74
CA VAL A 25 -14.17 6.05 -4.34
C VAL A 25 -12.83 5.35 -4.60
N VAL A 26 -12.71 4.06 -4.28
CA VAL A 26 -11.52 3.26 -4.55
C VAL A 26 -11.24 3.23 -6.06
N ALA A 27 -12.26 3.02 -6.90
CA ALA A 27 -12.09 3.03 -8.35
C ALA A 27 -11.62 4.40 -8.86
N LEU A 28 -12.25 5.49 -8.40
CA LEU A 28 -11.92 6.85 -8.84
C LEU A 28 -10.49 7.26 -8.41
N ARG A 29 -10.15 7.08 -7.14
CA ARG A 29 -8.84 7.47 -6.60
C ARG A 29 -7.75 6.47 -6.95
N GLY A 30 -8.12 5.20 -7.06
CA GLY A 30 -7.24 4.15 -7.55
C GLY A 30 -6.77 4.41 -8.98
N GLU A 31 -7.63 4.93 -9.86
CA GLU A 31 -7.26 5.30 -11.24
C GLU A 31 -6.19 6.40 -11.26
N GLU A 32 -6.30 7.42 -10.41
CA GLU A 32 -5.29 8.46 -10.28
C GLU A 32 -3.92 7.86 -9.88
N LEU A 33 -3.92 6.90 -8.94
CA LEU A 33 -2.72 6.18 -8.53
C LEU A 33 -2.17 5.29 -9.66
N ALA A 34 -3.04 4.55 -10.34
CA ALA A 34 -2.64 3.66 -11.43
C ALA A 34 -1.95 4.45 -12.56
N VAL A 35 -2.53 5.57 -12.97
CA VAL A 35 -1.92 6.48 -13.97
C VAL A 35 -0.56 7.01 -13.49
N GLY A 36 -0.44 7.36 -12.20
CA GLY A 36 0.83 7.78 -11.62
C GLY A 36 1.91 6.69 -11.69
N ILE A 37 1.53 5.45 -11.38
CA ILE A 37 2.42 4.28 -11.46
C ILE A 37 2.84 4.00 -12.92
N GLU A 38 1.90 4.04 -13.86
CA GLU A 38 2.17 3.84 -15.28
C GLU A 38 3.14 4.91 -15.85
N ARG A 39 2.96 6.17 -15.45
CA ARG A 39 3.89 7.25 -15.81
C ARG A 39 5.29 7.04 -15.24
N ALA A 40 5.38 6.65 -13.98
CA ALA A 40 6.67 6.32 -13.35
C ALA A 40 7.34 5.13 -14.03
N ALA A 41 6.57 4.10 -14.39
CA ALA A 41 7.05 2.93 -15.12
C ALA A 41 7.62 3.33 -16.48
N THR A 42 6.90 4.16 -17.22
CA THR A 42 7.34 4.66 -18.54
C THR A 42 8.62 5.49 -18.41
N PHE A 43 8.69 6.37 -17.40
CA PHE A 43 9.89 7.17 -17.14
C PHE A 43 11.10 6.29 -16.83
N LEU A 44 10.94 5.28 -16.00
CA LEU A 44 12.01 4.33 -15.66
C LEU A 44 12.47 3.53 -16.88
N ALA A 45 11.54 3.09 -17.72
CA ALA A 45 11.85 2.35 -18.94
C ALA A 45 12.67 3.17 -19.95
N THR A 46 12.42 4.49 -20.00
CA THR A 46 13.11 5.39 -20.94
C THR A 46 14.43 5.96 -20.38
N SER A 47 14.53 6.14 -19.08
CA SER A 47 15.68 6.79 -18.44
C SER A 47 16.75 5.82 -17.94
N SER A 48 16.41 4.55 -17.68
CA SER A 48 17.40 3.57 -17.26
C SER A 48 17.95 2.78 -18.43
N ARG A 49 19.29 2.72 -18.56
CA ARG A 49 19.98 1.85 -19.50
C ARG A 49 19.76 0.34 -19.21
N THR A 50 19.13 0.03 -18.13
CA THR A 50 18.79 -1.34 -17.73
C THR A 50 17.34 -1.59 -18.16
N PHE A 51 17.16 -2.41 -19.15
CA PHE A 51 15.88 -2.86 -19.69
C PHE A 51 15.12 -3.68 -18.64
N GLY A 52 14.56 -3.04 -17.63
CA GLY A 52 13.78 -3.67 -16.58
C GLY A 52 12.33 -3.24 -16.68
N GLN A 53 11.43 -4.16 -17.01
CA GLN A 53 10.00 -3.96 -16.79
C GLN A 53 9.70 -4.09 -15.30
N ILE A 54 8.75 -3.26 -14.82
CA ILE A 54 8.22 -3.42 -13.45
C ILE A 54 7.52 -4.78 -13.38
N ARG A 55 7.92 -5.60 -12.41
CA ARG A 55 7.38 -6.96 -12.23
C ARG A 55 6.39 -7.07 -11.08
N ALA A 56 6.46 -6.14 -10.13
CA ALA A 56 5.58 -6.12 -8.97
C ALA A 56 5.51 -4.70 -8.39
N VAL A 57 4.44 -4.42 -7.68
CA VAL A 57 4.22 -3.18 -6.92
C VAL A 57 4.05 -3.53 -5.45
N TYR A 58 4.77 -2.84 -4.58
CA TYR A 58 4.66 -2.98 -3.14
C TYR A 58 3.98 -1.74 -2.56
N ALA A 59 2.81 -1.93 -2.00
CA ALA A 59 2.04 -0.87 -1.36
C ALA A 59 2.40 -0.74 0.13
N CYS A 60 2.69 0.46 0.59
CA CYS A 60 3.00 0.75 1.99
C CYS A 60 2.31 2.03 2.46
N GLY A 61 2.34 2.25 3.78
CA GLY A 61 1.69 3.38 4.41
C GLY A 61 0.20 3.14 4.70
N GLY A 62 -0.43 4.08 5.40
CA GLY A 62 -1.81 3.95 5.85
C GLY A 62 -2.83 3.78 4.73
N GLY A 63 -2.64 4.47 3.61
CA GLY A 63 -3.53 4.37 2.44
C GLY A 63 -3.56 2.98 1.80
N SER A 64 -2.49 2.19 1.92
CA SER A 64 -2.47 0.83 1.39
C SER A 64 -3.45 -0.11 2.10
N ARG A 65 -3.92 0.27 3.29
CA ARG A 65 -4.87 -0.50 4.09
C ARG A 65 -6.33 -0.24 3.73
N ILE A 66 -6.60 0.68 2.81
CA ILE A 66 -7.97 0.94 2.33
C ILE A 66 -8.52 -0.35 1.71
N PRO A 67 -9.65 -0.87 2.21
CA PRO A 67 -10.24 -2.11 1.71
C PRO A 67 -10.50 -2.04 0.21
N GLY A 68 -10.09 -3.09 -0.50
CA GLY A 68 -10.28 -3.19 -1.95
C GLY A 68 -9.24 -2.46 -2.82
N LEU A 69 -8.42 -1.54 -2.28
CA LEU A 69 -7.48 -0.75 -3.08
C LEU A 69 -6.38 -1.62 -3.71
N VAL A 70 -5.73 -2.47 -2.93
CA VAL A 70 -4.61 -3.30 -3.41
C VAL A 70 -5.07 -4.30 -4.48
N PRO A 71 -6.14 -5.09 -4.29
CA PRO A 71 -6.64 -5.97 -5.35
C PRO A 71 -7.14 -5.18 -6.57
N TRP A 72 -7.80 -4.03 -6.39
CA TRP A 72 -8.21 -3.18 -7.49
C TRP A 72 -7.02 -2.70 -8.35
N LEU A 73 -5.94 -2.26 -7.69
CA LEU A 73 -4.71 -1.85 -8.39
C LEU A 73 -4.05 -3.03 -9.13
N ALA A 74 -4.05 -4.23 -8.54
CA ALA A 74 -3.50 -5.42 -9.19
C ALA A 74 -4.25 -5.74 -10.49
N ASP A 75 -5.58 -5.70 -10.46
CA ASP A 75 -6.42 -5.94 -11.62
C ASP A 75 -6.23 -4.84 -12.68
N ARG A 76 -6.18 -3.57 -12.27
CA ARG A 76 -6.05 -2.42 -13.16
C ARG A 76 -4.68 -2.36 -13.85
N LEU A 77 -3.62 -2.61 -13.12
CA LEU A 77 -2.24 -2.56 -13.63
C LEU A 77 -1.81 -3.87 -14.32
N ARG A 78 -2.56 -4.96 -14.12
CA ARG A 78 -2.19 -6.32 -14.55
C ARG A 78 -0.80 -6.74 -14.04
N LEU A 79 -0.48 -6.32 -12.83
CA LEU A 79 0.76 -6.61 -12.13
C LEU A 79 0.45 -7.10 -10.72
N PRO A 80 1.28 -7.96 -10.15
CA PRO A 80 1.19 -8.29 -8.73
C PRO A 80 1.34 -7.03 -7.88
N VAL A 81 0.31 -6.69 -7.09
CA VAL A 81 0.35 -5.64 -6.08
C VAL A 81 0.14 -6.28 -4.72
N GLN A 82 1.03 -6.03 -3.79
CA GLN A 82 0.96 -6.62 -2.45
C GLN A 82 1.42 -5.63 -1.39
N HIS A 83 1.00 -5.87 -0.15
CA HIS A 83 1.48 -5.06 0.96
C HIS A 83 2.97 -5.29 1.19
N ALA A 84 3.70 -4.20 1.41
CA ALA A 84 5.09 -4.29 1.79
C ALA A 84 5.22 -4.78 3.25
N ASN A 85 6.10 -5.73 3.47
CA ASN A 85 6.45 -6.20 4.81
C ASN A 85 7.96 -6.00 5.05
N PRO A 86 8.37 -4.90 5.71
CA PRO A 86 9.78 -4.64 5.97
C PRO A 86 10.40 -5.60 6.99
N LEU A 87 9.57 -6.35 7.73
CA LEU A 87 10.01 -7.27 8.77
C LEU A 87 10.26 -8.69 8.23
N ALA A 88 9.90 -8.97 6.97
CA ALA A 88 10.00 -10.32 6.39
C ALA A 88 11.42 -10.92 6.43
N ARG A 89 12.45 -10.07 6.52
CA ARG A 89 13.87 -10.48 6.59
C ARG A 89 14.55 -10.08 7.90
N LEU A 90 13.79 -9.63 8.88
CA LEU A 90 14.32 -9.20 10.17
C LEU A 90 13.88 -10.18 11.25
N THR A 91 14.78 -10.44 12.20
CA THR A 91 14.43 -11.16 13.40
C THR A 91 13.85 -10.18 14.41
N VAL A 92 12.57 -10.31 14.69
CA VAL A 92 11.90 -9.48 15.71
C VAL A 92 12.18 -10.10 17.08
N ARG A 93 12.69 -9.26 18.00
CA ARG A 93 12.93 -9.72 19.38
C ARG A 93 11.60 -10.08 20.04
N GLU A 94 11.60 -11.19 20.78
CA GLU A 94 10.46 -11.61 21.59
C GLU A 94 10.01 -10.46 22.51
N GLY A 95 8.70 -10.21 22.59
CA GLY A 95 8.13 -9.09 23.36
C GLY A 95 8.13 -7.72 22.68
N ALA A 96 8.88 -7.51 21.61
CA ALA A 96 8.97 -6.20 20.99
C ALA A 96 7.66 -5.74 20.31
N MET A 97 6.80 -6.68 19.93
CA MET A 97 5.56 -6.42 19.18
C MET A 97 4.37 -7.28 19.64
N GLU A 98 4.36 -7.72 20.89
CA GLU A 98 3.33 -8.62 21.42
C GLU A 98 1.89 -8.10 21.30
N PHE A 99 1.71 -6.79 21.27
CA PHE A 99 0.39 -6.16 21.22
C PHE A 99 -0.02 -5.74 19.81
N LEU A 100 0.76 -6.07 18.78
CA LEU A 100 0.53 -5.62 17.41
C LEU A 100 0.18 -6.78 16.49
N VAL A 101 -0.88 -6.60 15.71
CA VAL A 101 -1.20 -7.52 14.61
C VAL A 101 -0.24 -7.21 13.46
N MET A 102 0.75 -8.09 13.25
CA MET A 102 1.89 -7.86 12.35
C MET A 102 1.47 -7.54 10.93
N ASP A 103 0.48 -8.24 10.38
CA ASP A 103 0.01 -8.01 9.01
C ASP A 103 -0.64 -6.64 8.83
N GLU A 104 -1.20 -6.09 9.91
CA GLU A 104 -1.81 -4.76 9.89
C GLU A 104 -0.78 -3.64 10.02
N VAL A 105 0.28 -3.87 10.78
CA VAL A 105 1.29 -2.83 11.13
C VAL A 105 2.46 -2.83 10.17
N ALA A 106 2.81 -3.98 9.59
CA ALA A 106 3.98 -4.10 8.71
C ALA A 106 4.03 -3.06 7.59
N PRO A 107 2.94 -2.77 6.85
CA PRO A 107 2.97 -1.74 5.81
C PRO A 107 3.26 -0.33 6.34
N LEU A 108 2.96 -0.06 7.61
CA LEU A 108 3.20 1.23 8.26
C LEU A 108 4.65 1.41 8.71
N LEU A 109 5.39 0.31 8.87
CA LEU A 109 6.74 0.29 9.42
C LEU A 109 7.85 0.47 8.37
N MET A 110 7.51 0.64 7.09
CA MET A 110 8.52 0.79 6.02
C MET A 110 9.52 1.91 6.29
N LEU A 111 9.03 3.09 6.63
CA LEU A 111 9.89 4.25 6.89
C LEU A 111 10.69 4.10 8.19
N PRO A 112 10.09 3.77 9.36
CA PRO A 112 10.83 3.58 10.60
C PRO A 112 11.92 2.50 10.50
N VAL A 113 11.60 1.36 9.90
CA VAL A 113 12.57 0.27 9.71
C VAL A 113 13.70 0.70 8.78
N GLY A 114 13.37 1.35 7.66
CA GLY A 114 14.37 1.86 6.73
C GLY A 114 15.32 2.87 7.39
N LEU A 115 14.81 3.76 8.24
CA LEU A 115 15.61 4.72 8.99
C LEU A 115 16.50 4.03 10.03
N ALA A 116 15.96 3.04 10.75
CA ALA A 116 16.73 2.28 11.74
C ALA A 116 17.90 1.51 11.10
N LEU A 117 17.68 0.91 9.94
CA LEU A 117 18.73 0.19 9.21
C LEU A 117 19.83 1.09 8.68
N ARG A 118 19.56 2.36 8.41
CA ARG A 118 20.58 3.33 7.97
C ARG A 118 21.61 3.65 9.04
N GLN A 119 21.25 3.55 10.32
CA GLN A 119 22.18 3.80 11.43
C GLN A 119 23.05 2.58 11.76
N ALA A 120 22.64 1.40 11.31
CA ALA A 120 23.36 0.14 11.54
C ALA A 120 24.44 -0.14 10.47
N ALA A 121 24.51 0.68 9.45
CA ALA A 121 25.52 0.63 8.39
C ALA A 121 26.61 1.68 8.62
#